data_1aca5b3f455be16002f7df3d8ae5717a
#
_entry.id   1aca5b3f455be16002f7df3d8ae5717a
#
_cell.length_a   1.000
_cell.length_b   1.000
_cell.length_c   1.000
_cell.angle_alpha   90.00
_cell.angle_beta   90.00
_cell.angle_gamma   90.00
#
_symmetry.space_group_name_H-M   'P 1'
#
loop_
_entity.id
_entity.type
_entity.pdbx_description
1 polymer ?
#
loop_
_entity_poly.entity_id
_entity_poly.type
_entity_poly.pdbx_seq_one_letter_code
_entity_poly.pdbx_strand_id
1 'polypeptide(L)'
;MNDDLLGKEYIANWTLNAKQHFDDGDYEWLCDIIQQCFPEESCKRILELGCGAGYSTLAFLLRDYSVISVDINDEAITHTDNLIKKHDYTSEIKTIDGPDFSQADALLWKKDLVEEWGMIYALTKQQESFKSIDLIVLCNPGGNISRELTLREKDLLTSGGFTCEEICNNIDNGCIDLLHKWAVIYAACALSKATGIPLLIVERETEGEVNRTLVQISNDVNMEIAKAFSRPIKNAPDGGTLLKNTMDTTDQLCWGAAVYLPVDSQ
;
A
#
# COMPACT_ATOMS: atom_id res chain seq x y z
N MET A 1 -15.67 -23.61 -9.09
CA MET A 1 -15.18 -23.50 -7.70
C MET A 1 -15.63 -22.13 -7.24
N ASN A 2 -16.28 -22.01 -6.08
CA ASN A 2 -16.94 -20.75 -5.69
C ASN A 2 -15.87 -19.70 -5.37
N ASP A 3 -15.69 -18.71 -6.22
CA ASP A 3 -14.76 -17.59 -6.03
C ASP A 3 -14.98 -16.85 -4.69
N ASP A 4 -16.21 -16.83 -4.18
CA ASP A 4 -16.59 -16.26 -2.88
C ASP A 4 -15.96 -16.95 -1.66
N LEU A 5 -15.67 -18.25 -1.72
CA LEU A 5 -15.08 -18.99 -0.59
C LEU A 5 -13.58 -18.75 -0.47
N LEU A 6 -12.88 -18.67 -1.62
CA LEU A 6 -11.45 -18.34 -1.66
C LEU A 6 -11.19 -16.92 -1.14
N GLY A 7 -12.08 -15.98 -1.46
CA GLY A 7 -11.97 -14.60 -0.95
C GLY A 7 -12.08 -14.52 0.57
N LYS A 8 -13.03 -15.24 1.18
CA LYS A 8 -13.27 -15.19 2.64
C LYS A 8 -12.16 -15.86 3.46
N GLU A 9 -11.67 -17.02 3.03
CA GLU A 9 -10.54 -17.68 3.70
C GLU A 9 -9.24 -16.86 3.59
N TYR A 10 -9.01 -16.26 2.44
CA TYR A 10 -7.88 -15.38 2.22
C TYR A 10 -7.90 -14.17 3.16
N ILE A 11 -9.03 -13.47 3.24
CA ILE A 11 -9.20 -12.32 4.12
C ILE A 11 -9.07 -12.72 5.58
N ALA A 12 -9.59 -13.88 5.99
CA ALA A 12 -9.46 -14.35 7.37
C ALA A 12 -7.98 -14.58 7.75
N ASN A 13 -7.21 -15.27 6.91
CA ASN A 13 -5.79 -15.50 7.16
C ASN A 13 -4.98 -14.21 7.14
N TRP A 14 -5.28 -13.34 6.21
CA TRP A 14 -4.64 -12.06 6.08
C TRP A 14 -4.95 -11.12 7.25
N THR A 15 -6.19 -11.13 7.74
CA THR A 15 -6.60 -10.40 8.95
C THR A 15 -5.83 -10.87 10.18
N LEU A 16 -5.63 -12.18 10.34
CA LEU A 16 -4.83 -12.73 11.44
C LEU A 16 -3.38 -12.26 11.38
N ASN A 17 -2.77 -12.31 10.20
CA ASN A 17 -1.39 -11.85 9.99
C ASN A 17 -1.25 -10.34 10.25
N ALA A 18 -2.18 -9.53 9.73
CA ALA A 18 -2.16 -8.10 9.95
C ALA A 18 -2.37 -7.74 11.42
N LYS A 19 -3.25 -8.47 12.12
CA LYS A 19 -3.43 -8.32 13.57
C LYS A 19 -2.15 -8.62 14.33
N GLN A 20 -1.45 -9.70 13.99
CA GLN A 20 -0.18 -10.05 14.63
C GLN A 20 0.87 -8.96 14.42
N HIS A 21 1.01 -8.43 13.20
CA HIS A 21 1.91 -7.31 12.93
C HIS A 21 1.55 -6.05 13.73
N PHE A 22 0.26 -5.82 13.94
CA PHE A 22 -0.21 -4.73 14.80
C PHE A 22 0.20 -4.97 16.26
N ASP A 23 -0.06 -6.17 16.79
CA ASP A 23 0.28 -6.54 18.17
C ASP A 23 1.82 -6.55 18.41
N ASP A 24 2.62 -6.85 17.38
CA ASP A 24 4.09 -6.84 17.41
C ASP A 24 4.68 -5.42 17.27
N GLY A 25 3.84 -4.41 17.03
CA GLY A 25 4.21 -3.01 16.89
C GLY A 25 4.86 -2.65 15.55
N ASP A 26 4.61 -3.43 14.50
CA ASP A 26 5.17 -3.16 13.16
C ASP A 26 4.51 -1.94 12.52
N TYR A 27 3.21 -1.75 12.70
CA TYR A 27 2.54 -0.53 12.24
C TYR A 27 2.83 0.68 13.13
N GLU A 28 3.16 0.48 14.39
CA GLU A 28 3.66 1.55 15.26
C GLU A 28 5.03 2.05 14.76
N TRP A 29 5.93 1.14 14.39
CA TRP A 29 7.20 1.48 13.76
C TRP A 29 7.01 2.28 12.46
N LEU A 30 5.98 1.95 11.65
CA LEU A 30 5.64 2.72 10.46
C LEU A 30 5.26 4.16 10.82
N CYS A 31 4.46 4.37 11.87
CA CYS A 31 4.14 5.71 12.37
C CYS A 31 5.39 6.46 12.87
N ASP A 32 6.31 5.77 13.53
CA ASP A 32 7.58 6.35 13.97
C ASP A 32 8.45 6.82 12.79
N ILE A 33 8.45 6.08 11.67
CA ILE A 33 9.09 6.51 10.42
C ILE A 33 8.47 7.81 9.91
N ILE A 34 7.15 7.88 9.88
CA ILE A 34 6.43 9.08 9.42
C ILE A 34 6.82 10.27 10.28
N GLN A 35 6.82 10.13 11.61
CA GLN A 35 7.21 11.21 12.52
C GLN A 35 8.67 11.65 12.36
N GLN A 36 9.58 10.69 12.08
CA GLN A 36 10.99 11.01 11.83
C GLN A 36 11.24 11.73 10.52
N CYS A 37 10.42 11.48 9.50
CA CYS A 37 10.56 12.07 8.17
C CYS A 37 9.76 13.37 8.03
N PHE A 38 8.63 13.46 8.71
CA PHE A 38 7.68 14.56 8.62
C PHE A 38 7.38 15.07 10.04
N PRO A 39 7.88 16.25 10.44
CA PRO A 39 7.56 16.85 11.75
C PRO A 39 6.05 16.94 11.96
N GLU A 40 5.58 16.78 13.20
CA GLU A 40 4.15 16.68 13.59
C GLU A 40 3.22 17.74 12.98
N GLU A 41 3.74 18.93 12.69
CA GLU A 41 2.96 20.00 12.06
C GLU A 41 2.86 19.88 10.54
N SER A 42 3.71 19.05 9.91
CA SER A 42 3.79 18.95 8.43
C SER A 42 3.06 17.77 7.84
N CYS A 43 2.70 16.76 8.62
CA CYS A 43 1.94 15.61 8.16
C CYS A 43 0.74 15.36 9.10
N LYS A 44 -0.46 15.65 8.61
CA LYS A 44 -1.71 15.44 9.36
C LYS A 44 -2.66 14.50 8.64
N ARG A 45 -2.53 14.38 7.32
CA ARG A 45 -3.44 13.58 6.50
C ARG A 45 -2.69 12.63 5.57
N ILE A 46 -3.03 11.37 5.71
CA ILE A 46 -2.46 10.26 4.96
C ILE A 46 -3.46 9.77 3.91
N LEU A 47 -3.00 9.59 2.67
CA LEU A 47 -3.66 8.76 1.67
C LEU A 47 -3.03 7.37 1.70
N GLU A 48 -3.74 6.41 2.23
CA GLU A 48 -3.33 5.01 2.29
C GLU A 48 -3.87 4.25 1.09
N LEU A 49 -2.98 3.63 0.34
CA LEU A 49 -3.29 2.84 -0.84
C LEU A 49 -3.19 1.36 -0.48
N GLY A 50 -4.33 0.65 -0.49
CA GLY A 50 -4.42 -0.74 -0.06
C GLY A 50 -4.49 -0.87 1.46
N CYS A 51 -5.62 -0.49 2.07
CA CYS A 51 -5.78 -0.55 3.53
C CYS A 51 -5.86 -1.97 4.09
N GLY A 52 -6.22 -2.90 3.26
CA GLY A 52 -6.27 -4.27 3.65
C GLY A 52 -7.19 -4.55 4.84
N ALA A 53 -6.66 -5.25 5.84
CA ALA A 53 -7.40 -5.55 7.07
C ALA A 53 -7.56 -4.33 8.01
N GLY A 54 -7.07 -3.14 7.62
CA GLY A 54 -7.29 -1.87 8.32
C GLY A 54 -6.40 -1.63 9.54
N TYR A 55 -5.46 -2.51 9.85
CA TYR A 55 -4.61 -2.34 11.04
C TYR A 55 -3.57 -1.23 10.86
N SER A 56 -3.11 -0.96 9.64
CA SER A 56 -2.32 0.23 9.33
C SER A 56 -3.15 1.51 9.47
N THR A 57 -4.37 1.51 8.93
CA THR A 57 -5.33 2.62 9.10
C THR A 57 -5.56 2.92 10.59
N LEU A 58 -5.82 1.88 11.39
CA LEU A 58 -6.01 2.02 12.84
C LEU A 58 -4.75 2.58 13.51
N ALA A 59 -3.56 2.12 13.15
CA ALA A 59 -2.31 2.62 13.71
C ALA A 59 -2.11 4.11 13.41
N PHE A 60 -2.45 4.58 12.21
CA PHE A 60 -2.42 6.00 11.87
C PHE A 60 -3.41 6.82 12.71
N LEU A 61 -4.63 6.33 12.89
CA LEU A 61 -5.64 7.00 13.73
C LEU A 61 -5.21 7.11 15.19
N LEU A 62 -4.57 6.06 15.74
CA LEU A 62 -4.02 6.06 17.11
C LEU A 62 -2.88 7.07 17.31
N ARG A 63 -2.33 7.60 16.25
CA ARG A 63 -1.30 8.67 16.23
C ARG A 63 -1.86 10.01 15.74
N ASP A 64 -3.18 10.20 15.80
CA ASP A 64 -3.89 11.44 15.45
C ASP A 64 -3.74 11.88 13.99
N TYR A 65 -3.45 10.95 13.06
CA TYR A 65 -3.54 11.21 11.64
C TYR A 65 -4.99 11.07 11.15
N SER A 66 -5.43 11.95 10.26
CA SER A 66 -6.63 11.73 9.46
C SER A 66 -6.27 10.87 8.25
N VAL A 67 -7.09 9.86 7.94
CA VAL A 67 -6.74 8.87 6.92
C VAL A 67 -7.79 8.80 5.82
N ILE A 68 -7.32 8.75 4.59
CA ILE A 68 -8.12 8.33 3.44
C ILE A 68 -7.57 6.99 3.01
N SER A 69 -8.32 5.93 3.24
CA SER A 69 -7.91 4.58 2.89
C SER A 69 -8.64 4.10 1.63
N VAL A 70 -7.87 3.65 0.68
CA VAL A 70 -8.36 3.14 -0.62
C VAL A 70 -8.06 1.66 -0.71
N ASP A 71 -9.05 0.85 -1.11
CA ASP A 71 -8.85 -0.56 -1.42
C ASP A 71 -9.78 -1.00 -2.54
N ILE A 72 -9.35 -1.98 -3.34
CA ILE A 72 -10.17 -2.57 -4.40
C ILE A 72 -11.22 -3.54 -3.82
N ASN A 73 -10.97 -4.10 -2.64
CA ASN A 73 -11.75 -5.16 -2.05
C ASN A 73 -12.82 -4.63 -1.08
N ASP A 74 -14.09 -4.91 -1.36
CA ASP A 74 -15.23 -4.54 -0.51
C ASP A 74 -15.13 -5.09 0.91
N GLU A 75 -14.63 -6.32 1.06
CA GLU A 75 -14.52 -6.96 2.37
C GLU A 75 -13.40 -6.30 3.20
N ALA A 76 -12.31 -5.86 2.56
CA ALA A 76 -11.26 -5.08 3.20
C ALA A 76 -11.80 -3.75 3.73
N ILE A 77 -12.54 -3.01 2.91
CA ILE A 77 -13.20 -1.76 3.31
C ILE A 77 -14.17 -1.99 4.47
N THR A 78 -15.01 -3.02 4.38
CA THR A 78 -15.98 -3.35 5.44
C THR A 78 -15.30 -3.77 6.73
N HIS A 79 -14.23 -4.57 6.64
CA HIS A 79 -13.46 -4.98 7.81
C HIS A 79 -12.79 -3.78 8.48
N THR A 80 -12.18 -2.91 7.69
CA THR A 80 -11.53 -1.68 8.17
C THR A 80 -12.54 -0.77 8.87
N ASP A 81 -13.73 -0.56 8.29
CA ASP A 81 -14.81 0.22 8.91
C ASP A 81 -15.21 -0.33 10.29
N ASN A 82 -15.42 -1.63 10.38
CA ASN A 82 -15.76 -2.30 11.64
C ASN A 82 -14.64 -2.21 12.68
N LEU A 83 -13.38 -2.36 12.24
CA LEU A 83 -12.21 -2.28 13.12
C LEU A 83 -12.07 -0.86 13.70
N ILE A 84 -12.19 0.17 12.89
CA ILE A 84 -12.09 1.58 13.30
C ILE A 84 -13.19 1.91 14.32
N LYS A 85 -14.45 1.56 14.02
CA LYS A 85 -15.60 1.80 14.92
C LYS A 85 -15.48 1.07 16.26
N LYS A 86 -14.87 -0.12 16.26
CA LYS A 86 -14.60 -0.87 17.49
C LYS A 86 -13.60 -0.16 18.43
N HIS A 87 -12.79 0.73 17.88
CA HIS A 87 -11.82 1.55 18.62
C HIS A 87 -12.29 3.00 18.82
N ASP A 88 -13.60 3.24 18.74
CA ASP A 88 -14.26 4.53 19.01
C ASP A 88 -13.87 5.66 18.04
N TYR A 89 -13.30 5.33 16.85
CA TYR A 89 -13.09 6.30 15.77
C TYR A 89 -14.27 6.34 14.82
N THR A 90 -14.45 7.48 14.18
CA THR A 90 -15.49 7.67 13.15
C THR A 90 -14.94 7.33 11.77
N SER A 91 -15.72 6.61 10.97
CA SER A 91 -15.39 6.29 9.59
C SER A 91 -16.59 6.48 8.68
N GLU A 92 -16.31 6.85 7.44
CA GLU A 92 -17.32 7.01 6.39
C GLU A 92 -16.90 6.21 5.15
N ILE A 93 -17.79 5.33 4.66
CA ILE A 93 -17.57 4.57 3.43
C ILE A 93 -18.18 5.36 2.27
N LYS A 94 -17.37 5.69 1.26
CA LYS A 94 -17.80 6.37 0.04
C LYS A 94 -18.00 5.37 -1.09
N THR A 95 -19.17 5.39 -1.68
CA THR A 95 -19.54 4.54 -2.82
C THR A 95 -19.62 5.27 -4.15
N ILE A 96 -19.74 6.61 -4.16
CA ILE A 96 -19.99 7.41 -5.37
C ILE A 96 -19.20 8.74 -5.33
N ASP A 97 -18.80 9.18 -6.49
CA ASP A 97 -18.23 10.46 -6.92
C ASP A 97 -17.79 11.48 -5.85
N GLY A 98 -16.55 11.33 -5.47
CA GLY A 98 -15.83 12.31 -4.65
C GLY A 98 -16.15 12.21 -3.16
N PRO A 99 -15.13 12.32 -2.34
CA PRO A 99 -15.32 12.31 -0.89
C PRO A 99 -15.87 13.65 -0.45
N ASP A 100 -16.94 13.62 0.31
CA ASP A 100 -17.29 14.71 1.19
C ASP A 100 -16.53 14.49 2.49
N PHE A 101 -15.42 15.18 2.69
CA PHE A 101 -14.60 15.08 3.90
C PHE A 101 -15.25 15.83 5.06
N SER A 102 -16.49 15.49 5.34
CA SER A 102 -17.08 15.88 6.59
C SER A 102 -16.30 15.19 7.72
N GLN A 103 -16.25 15.67 8.80
CA GLN A 103 -15.78 15.39 10.15
C GLN A 103 -15.37 13.93 10.57
N ALA A 104 -15.27 12.96 9.67
CA ALA A 104 -14.83 11.60 10.02
C ALA A 104 -13.31 11.53 10.19
N ASP A 105 -12.84 10.69 11.12
CA ASP A 105 -11.41 10.45 11.36
C ASP A 105 -10.80 9.67 10.19
N ALA A 106 -11.58 8.77 9.59
CA ALA A 106 -11.20 8.00 8.41
C ALA A 106 -12.26 8.07 7.32
N LEU A 107 -11.79 8.22 6.08
CA LEU A 107 -12.59 8.03 4.88
C LEU A 107 -12.14 6.75 4.18
N LEU A 108 -13.08 5.83 3.99
CA LEU A 108 -12.84 4.55 3.33
C LEU A 108 -13.44 4.58 1.93
N TRP A 109 -12.63 4.28 0.91
CA TRP A 109 -13.04 4.42 -0.47
C TRP A 109 -12.71 3.17 -1.29
N LYS A 110 -13.74 2.48 -1.79
CA LYS A 110 -13.54 1.36 -2.70
C LYS A 110 -13.13 1.87 -4.07
N LYS A 111 -11.86 1.69 -4.42
CA LYS A 111 -11.31 2.08 -5.72
C LYS A 111 -10.16 1.17 -6.15
N ASP A 112 -10.09 0.87 -7.43
CA ASP A 112 -8.91 0.27 -8.05
C ASP A 112 -7.88 1.37 -8.34
N LEU A 113 -6.73 1.31 -7.65
CA LEU A 113 -5.69 2.32 -7.81
C LEU A 113 -5.22 2.45 -9.26
N VAL A 114 -5.15 1.35 -9.98
CA VAL A 114 -4.66 1.35 -11.37
C VAL A 114 -5.74 1.85 -12.33
N GLU A 115 -6.91 1.22 -12.30
CA GLU A 115 -8.00 1.52 -13.26
C GLU A 115 -8.68 2.86 -13.00
N GLU A 116 -8.82 3.23 -11.74
CA GLU A 116 -9.49 4.47 -11.32
C GLU A 116 -8.50 5.57 -10.87
N TRP A 117 -7.24 5.47 -11.28
CA TRP A 117 -6.17 6.40 -10.92
C TRP A 117 -6.54 7.87 -11.11
N GLY A 118 -7.24 8.19 -12.20
CA GLY A 118 -7.69 9.55 -12.50
C GLY A 118 -8.63 10.14 -11.44
N MET A 119 -9.47 9.31 -10.83
CA MET A 119 -10.37 9.72 -9.74
C MET A 119 -9.58 9.96 -8.46
N ILE A 120 -8.63 9.09 -8.15
CA ILE A 120 -7.74 9.25 -6.98
C ILE A 120 -6.86 10.49 -7.15
N TYR A 121 -6.32 10.73 -8.36
CA TYR A 121 -5.58 11.95 -8.70
C TYR A 121 -6.45 13.20 -8.56
N ALA A 122 -7.68 13.19 -9.07
CA ALA A 122 -8.61 14.32 -8.93
C ALA A 122 -8.88 14.65 -7.46
N LEU A 123 -8.99 13.63 -6.61
CA LEU A 123 -9.10 13.78 -5.17
C LEU A 123 -7.94 14.60 -4.60
N THR A 124 -6.71 14.27 -4.96
CA THR A 124 -5.52 14.95 -4.43
C THR A 124 -5.38 16.40 -4.92
N LYS A 125 -6.09 16.77 -6.00
CA LYS A 125 -6.05 18.12 -6.61
C LYS A 125 -7.19 19.05 -6.18
N GLN A 126 -8.24 18.54 -5.57
CA GLN A 126 -9.39 19.35 -5.11
C GLN A 126 -9.05 20.13 -3.83
N GLN A 127 -8.14 21.09 -3.95
CA GLN A 127 -7.55 21.82 -2.81
C GLN A 127 -8.50 22.75 -2.04
N GLU A 128 -9.64 23.15 -2.60
CA GLU A 128 -10.50 24.18 -1.97
C GLU A 128 -11.38 23.63 -0.84
N SER A 129 -11.71 22.35 -0.85
CA SER A 129 -12.50 21.71 0.22
C SER A 129 -11.71 20.68 1.04
N PHE A 130 -10.47 20.41 0.67
CA PHE A 130 -9.60 19.44 1.31
C PHE A 130 -8.41 20.13 1.96
N LYS A 131 -8.22 19.87 3.25
CA LYS A 131 -6.89 20.01 3.83
C LYS A 131 -5.99 19.08 3.02
N SER A 132 -4.88 19.58 2.49
CA SER A 132 -3.98 18.83 1.60
C SER A 132 -3.64 17.46 2.16
N ILE A 133 -3.58 16.45 1.29
CA ILE A 133 -2.92 15.18 1.61
C ILE A 133 -1.43 15.49 1.73
N ASP A 134 -0.83 15.08 2.84
CA ASP A 134 0.55 15.39 3.16
C ASP A 134 1.49 14.24 2.80
N LEU A 135 0.96 13.01 2.79
CA LEU A 135 1.72 11.79 2.55
C LEU A 135 0.86 10.73 1.86
N ILE A 136 1.42 10.08 0.86
CA ILE A 136 0.88 8.85 0.28
C ILE A 136 1.61 7.67 0.92
N VAL A 137 0.87 6.67 1.40
CA VAL A 137 1.44 5.43 1.97
C VAL A 137 0.97 4.24 1.17
N LEU A 138 1.89 3.39 0.78
CA LEU A 138 1.64 2.10 0.17
C LEU A 138 2.30 1.02 1.04
N CYS A 139 1.49 0.30 1.81
CA CYS A 139 1.99 -0.67 2.78
C CYS A 139 1.79 -2.09 2.28
N ASN A 140 2.91 -2.80 2.05
CA ASN A 140 2.96 -4.19 1.62
C ASN A 140 2.02 -4.45 0.42
N PRO A 141 2.23 -3.76 -0.70
CA PRO A 141 1.41 -3.94 -1.89
C PRO A 141 1.57 -5.37 -2.37
N GLY A 142 0.52 -6.11 -2.33
CA GLY A 142 0.49 -7.48 -2.79
C GLY A 142 -0.94 -7.91 -2.81
N GLY A 143 -1.35 -8.68 -3.76
CA GLY A 143 -2.70 -9.10 -3.78
C GLY A 143 -2.87 -10.33 -4.60
N ASN A 144 -3.58 -11.31 -4.08
CA ASN A 144 -4.17 -12.36 -4.87
C ASN A 144 -5.27 -11.74 -5.75
N ILE A 145 -4.85 -11.03 -6.79
CA ILE A 145 -5.74 -10.60 -7.84
C ILE A 145 -5.73 -11.70 -8.86
N SER A 146 -6.66 -12.66 -8.74
CA SER A 146 -6.78 -13.81 -9.64
C SER A 146 -7.43 -13.41 -10.98
N ARG A 147 -6.99 -12.31 -11.59
CA ARG A 147 -7.43 -11.86 -12.91
C ARG A 147 -6.26 -11.63 -13.84
N GLU A 148 -6.53 -11.61 -15.13
CA GLU A 148 -5.55 -11.20 -16.12
C GLU A 148 -5.15 -9.72 -15.94
N LEU A 149 -3.92 -9.39 -16.35
CA LEU A 149 -3.46 -8.00 -16.39
C LEU A 149 -4.28 -7.17 -17.37
N THR A 150 -4.75 -6.03 -16.91
CA THR A 150 -5.40 -5.05 -17.77
C THR A 150 -4.40 -4.39 -18.74
N LEU A 151 -4.90 -3.69 -19.74
CA LEU A 151 -4.04 -2.89 -20.63
C LEU A 151 -3.29 -1.81 -19.85
N ARG A 152 -3.94 -1.18 -18.90
CA ARG A 152 -3.35 -0.12 -18.09
C ARG A 152 -2.25 -0.63 -17.19
N GLU A 153 -2.42 -1.81 -16.59
CA GLU A 153 -1.36 -2.46 -15.82
C GLU A 153 -0.14 -2.77 -16.71
N LYS A 154 -0.37 -3.30 -17.92
CA LYS A 154 0.70 -3.55 -18.89
C LYS A 154 1.43 -2.27 -19.31
N ASP A 155 0.71 -1.18 -19.52
CA ASP A 155 1.28 0.13 -19.84
C ASP A 155 2.13 0.67 -18.68
N LEU A 156 1.66 0.54 -17.44
CA LEU A 156 2.42 0.93 -16.26
C LEU A 156 3.70 0.10 -16.10
N LEU A 157 3.61 -1.22 -16.24
CA LEU A 157 4.77 -2.11 -16.18
C LEU A 157 5.80 -1.76 -17.25
N THR A 158 5.36 -1.54 -18.49
CA THR A 158 6.25 -1.14 -19.59
C THR A 158 6.89 0.23 -19.32
N SER A 159 6.14 1.16 -18.78
CA SER A 159 6.66 2.50 -18.41
C SER A 159 7.64 2.44 -17.25
N GLY A 160 7.51 1.45 -16.37
CA GLY A 160 8.43 1.15 -15.27
C GLY A 160 9.63 0.29 -15.67
N GLY A 161 9.77 -0.06 -16.96
CA GLY A 161 10.96 -0.73 -17.49
C GLY A 161 10.79 -2.22 -17.81
N PHE A 162 9.64 -2.83 -17.53
CA PHE A 162 9.38 -4.22 -17.95
C PHE A 162 9.25 -4.31 -19.46
N THR A 163 9.96 -5.25 -20.06
CA THR A 163 9.79 -5.59 -21.48
C THR A 163 8.54 -6.46 -21.68
N CYS A 164 7.98 -6.46 -22.89
CA CYS A 164 6.86 -7.37 -23.20
C CYS A 164 7.24 -8.83 -22.98
N GLU A 165 8.49 -9.21 -23.27
CA GLU A 165 8.98 -10.58 -23.05
C GLU A 165 9.01 -10.94 -21.57
N GLU A 166 9.48 -10.07 -20.67
CA GLU A 166 9.46 -10.29 -19.23
C GLU A 166 8.03 -10.41 -18.69
N ILE A 167 7.11 -9.58 -19.16
CA ILE A 167 5.70 -9.66 -18.78
C ILE A 167 5.11 -11.03 -19.19
N CYS A 168 5.32 -11.45 -20.45
CA CYS A 168 4.85 -12.75 -20.92
C CYS A 168 5.47 -13.91 -20.14
N ASN A 169 6.78 -13.89 -19.92
CA ASN A 169 7.48 -14.92 -19.17
C ASN A 169 6.99 -15.04 -17.72
N ASN A 170 6.69 -13.91 -17.05
CA ASN A 170 6.12 -13.95 -15.71
C ASN A 170 4.70 -14.53 -15.69
N ILE A 171 3.86 -14.22 -16.69
CA ILE A 171 2.53 -14.80 -16.82
C ILE A 171 2.63 -16.31 -17.04
N ASP A 172 3.48 -16.75 -17.96
CA ASP A 172 3.65 -18.17 -18.30
C ASP A 172 4.20 -18.99 -17.12
N ASN A 173 4.99 -18.35 -16.26
CA ASN A 173 5.54 -18.94 -15.03
C ASN A 173 4.59 -18.83 -13.81
N GLY A 174 3.38 -18.30 -13.97
CA GLY A 174 2.40 -18.14 -12.89
C GLY A 174 2.71 -17.02 -11.89
N CYS A 175 3.59 -16.08 -12.26
CA CYS A 175 4.00 -14.94 -11.41
C CYS A 175 3.13 -13.69 -11.67
N ILE A 176 1.85 -13.86 -12.03
CA ILE A 176 0.96 -12.74 -12.33
C ILE A 176 0.74 -11.81 -11.13
N ASP A 177 0.73 -12.35 -9.91
CA ASP A 177 0.59 -11.56 -8.68
C ASP A 177 1.75 -10.58 -8.49
N LEU A 178 2.97 -10.97 -8.89
CA LEU A 178 4.12 -10.10 -8.88
C LEU A 178 3.94 -8.92 -9.84
N LEU A 179 3.41 -9.17 -11.02
CA LEU A 179 3.14 -8.12 -12.02
C LEU A 179 2.05 -7.14 -11.52
N HIS A 180 0.99 -7.64 -10.90
CA HIS A 180 -0.02 -6.78 -10.26
C HIS A 180 0.61 -5.91 -9.16
N LYS A 181 1.45 -6.50 -8.31
CA LYS A 181 2.21 -5.76 -7.29
C LYS A 181 3.00 -4.59 -7.89
N TRP A 182 3.78 -4.87 -8.94
CA TRP A 182 4.58 -3.82 -9.61
C TRP A 182 3.71 -2.76 -10.29
N ALA A 183 2.60 -3.13 -10.91
CA ALA A 183 1.67 -2.17 -11.50
C ALA A 183 1.09 -1.21 -10.44
N VAL A 184 0.73 -1.72 -9.26
CA VAL A 184 0.26 -0.92 -8.12
C VAL A 184 1.36 0.03 -7.62
N ILE A 185 2.59 -0.46 -7.47
CA ILE A 185 3.74 0.37 -7.07
C ILE A 185 3.95 1.51 -8.08
N TYR A 186 3.97 1.22 -9.37
CA TYR A 186 4.17 2.24 -10.40
C TYR A 186 3.01 3.24 -10.47
N ALA A 187 1.77 2.79 -10.23
CA ALA A 187 0.62 3.69 -10.14
C ALA A 187 0.75 4.66 -8.94
N ALA A 188 1.20 4.18 -7.79
CA ALA A 188 1.45 5.02 -6.61
C ALA A 188 2.59 6.02 -6.85
N CYS A 189 3.68 5.59 -7.50
CA CYS A 189 4.78 6.46 -7.90
C CYS A 189 4.32 7.55 -8.89
N ALA A 190 3.53 7.17 -9.89
CA ALA A 190 2.95 8.12 -10.84
C ALA A 190 2.04 9.13 -10.15
N LEU A 191 1.26 8.70 -9.15
CA LEU A 191 0.41 9.58 -8.34
C LEU A 191 1.26 10.58 -7.54
N SER A 192 2.29 10.12 -6.85
CA SER A 192 3.23 10.98 -6.11
C SER A 192 3.89 12.02 -7.03
N LYS A 193 4.41 11.60 -8.17
CA LYS A 193 5.03 12.53 -9.16
C LYS A 193 4.05 13.56 -9.68
N ALA A 194 2.83 13.14 -10.03
CA ALA A 194 1.82 14.04 -10.59
C ALA A 194 1.27 15.06 -9.58
N THR A 195 1.33 14.72 -8.30
CA THR A 195 0.79 15.56 -7.21
C THR A 195 1.85 16.36 -6.47
N GLY A 196 3.10 15.93 -6.53
CA GLY A 196 4.19 16.47 -5.70
C GLY A 196 4.16 15.99 -4.25
N ILE A 197 3.27 15.03 -3.91
CA ILE A 197 3.13 14.51 -2.54
C ILE A 197 4.17 13.41 -2.32
N PRO A 198 4.93 13.42 -1.21
CA PRO A 198 5.85 12.33 -0.86
C PRO A 198 5.15 10.97 -0.79
N LEU A 199 5.87 9.90 -1.14
CA LEU A 199 5.38 8.54 -1.12
C LEU A 199 6.21 7.69 -0.14
N LEU A 200 5.57 7.04 0.80
CA LEU A 200 6.18 6.03 1.67
C LEU A 200 5.75 4.65 1.17
N ILE A 201 6.72 3.84 0.74
CA ILE A 201 6.50 2.44 0.37
C ILE A 201 7.07 1.57 1.49
N VAL A 202 6.30 0.59 1.89
CA VAL A 202 6.68 -0.41 2.91
C VAL A 202 6.54 -1.79 2.32
N GLU A 203 7.62 -2.57 2.38
CA GLU A 203 7.71 -3.93 1.85
C GLU A 203 8.11 -4.93 2.93
N ARG A 204 7.72 -6.18 2.73
CA ARG A 204 8.03 -7.28 3.63
C ARG A 204 8.61 -8.44 2.84
N GLU A 205 9.92 -8.60 2.92
CA GLU A 205 10.66 -9.68 2.25
C GLU A 205 11.93 -10.03 3.05
N THR A 206 12.87 -10.76 2.49
CA THR A 206 14.22 -10.87 3.07
C THR A 206 14.95 -9.53 3.00
N GLU A 207 15.90 -9.31 3.88
CA GLU A 207 16.60 -8.01 3.95
C GLU A 207 17.25 -7.62 2.59
N GLY A 208 17.84 -8.58 1.91
CA GLY A 208 18.46 -8.35 0.59
C GLY A 208 17.45 -8.01 -0.50
N GLU A 209 16.31 -8.69 -0.52
CA GLU A 209 15.24 -8.46 -1.49
C GLU A 209 14.53 -7.14 -1.25
N VAL A 210 14.23 -6.79 0.02
CA VAL A 210 13.64 -5.50 0.37
C VAL A 210 14.50 -4.35 -0.17
N ASN A 211 15.78 -4.36 0.14
CA ASN A 211 16.69 -3.31 -0.31
C ASN A 211 16.76 -3.22 -1.83
N ARG A 212 16.79 -4.38 -2.52
CA ARG A 212 16.79 -4.45 -3.98
C ARG A 212 15.51 -3.84 -4.56
N THR A 213 14.35 -4.23 -4.04
CA THR A 213 13.03 -3.72 -4.48
C THR A 213 12.93 -2.21 -4.30
N LEU A 214 13.31 -1.68 -3.13
CA LEU A 214 13.23 -0.25 -2.87
C LEU A 214 14.17 0.57 -3.78
N VAL A 215 15.38 0.08 -4.04
CA VAL A 215 16.32 0.73 -4.96
C VAL A 215 15.85 0.60 -6.41
N GLN A 216 15.32 -0.54 -6.81
CA GLN A 216 14.76 -0.74 -8.14
C GLN A 216 13.64 0.26 -8.42
N ILE A 217 12.67 0.43 -7.50
CA ILE A 217 11.60 1.42 -7.63
C ILE A 217 12.18 2.82 -7.92
N SER A 218 13.19 3.25 -7.14
CA SER A 218 13.83 4.56 -7.34
C SER A 218 14.39 4.72 -8.76
N ASN A 219 15.06 3.69 -9.26
CA ASN A 219 15.69 3.72 -10.58
C ASN A 219 14.65 3.70 -11.72
N ASP A 220 13.66 2.79 -11.61
CA ASP A 220 12.67 2.57 -12.68
C ASP A 220 11.78 3.79 -12.90
N VAL A 221 11.41 4.46 -11.81
CA VAL A 221 10.49 5.61 -11.89
C VAL A 221 11.17 6.97 -11.72
N ASN A 222 12.50 7.03 -11.61
CA ASN A 222 13.25 8.27 -11.40
C ASN A 222 12.68 9.11 -10.23
N MET A 223 12.66 8.51 -9.04
CA MET A 223 12.30 9.17 -7.77
C MET A 223 13.47 9.05 -6.80
N GLU A 224 13.72 10.11 -6.03
CA GLU A 224 14.78 10.12 -5.04
C GLU A 224 14.34 9.40 -3.76
N ILE A 225 15.19 8.48 -3.25
CA ILE A 225 15.02 7.92 -1.90
C ILE A 225 15.57 8.94 -0.90
N ALA A 226 14.70 9.62 -0.19
CA ALA A 226 15.10 10.57 0.86
C ALA A 226 15.61 9.86 2.11
N LYS A 227 14.95 8.77 2.49
CA LYS A 227 15.32 7.91 3.63
C LYS A 227 14.87 6.48 3.40
N ALA A 228 15.65 5.53 3.89
CA ALA A 228 15.29 4.12 3.93
C ALA A 228 15.49 3.56 5.35
N PHE A 229 14.65 2.60 5.72
CA PHE A 229 14.61 1.97 7.03
C PHE A 229 14.43 0.47 6.89
N SER A 230 14.93 -0.30 7.85
CA SER A 230 14.65 -1.72 7.94
C SER A 230 14.40 -2.14 9.40
N ARG A 231 13.57 -3.17 9.57
CA ARG A 231 13.26 -3.76 10.87
C ARG A 231 13.07 -5.27 10.74
N PRO A 232 13.81 -6.10 11.49
CA PRO A 232 13.56 -7.53 11.52
C PRO A 232 12.17 -7.87 12.01
N ILE A 233 11.50 -8.84 11.37
CA ILE A 233 10.21 -9.36 11.81
C ILE A 233 10.46 -10.37 12.92
N LYS A 234 9.91 -10.10 14.11
CA LYS A 234 10.15 -10.93 15.31
C LYS A 234 9.46 -12.29 15.24
N ASN A 235 8.24 -12.30 14.72
CA ASN A 235 7.40 -13.48 14.63
C ASN A 235 6.84 -13.55 13.21
N ALA A 236 7.53 -14.25 12.30
CA ALA A 236 6.95 -14.51 10.99
C ALA A 236 5.69 -15.38 11.19
N PRO A 237 4.49 -14.91 10.83
CA PRO A 237 3.28 -15.72 10.96
C PRO A 237 3.47 -17.03 10.17
N ASP A 238 3.02 -18.14 10.74
CA ASP A 238 3.16 -19.48 10.14
C ASP A 238 2.42 -19.69 8.79
N GLY A 239 1.72 -18.67 8.30
CA GLY A 239 1.03 -18.66 7.00
C GLY A 239 1.95 -18.64 5.76
N GLY A 240 3.24 -18.48 5.93
CA GLY A 240 4.21 -18.42 4.83
C GLY A 240 4.66 -19.76 4.29
N THR A 241 3.75 -20.72 4.08
CA THR A 241 4.12 -22.01 3.47
C THR A 241 4.70 -21.86 2.06
N LEU A 242 4.32 -20.82 1.34
CA LEU A 242 4.91 -20.50 0.02
C LEU A 242 6.34 -19.95 0.14
N LEU A 243 6.65 -19.19 1.16
CA LEU A 243 7.99 -18.63 1.39
C LEU A 243 8.96 -19.67 1.98
N LYS A 244 8.48 -20.58 2.83
CA LYS A 244 9.32 -21.67 3.41
C LYS A 244 9.93 -22.61 2.37
N ASN A 245 9.32 -22.74 1.20
CA ASN A 245 9.82 -23.64 0.15
C ASN A 245 10.83 -23.00 -0.81
N THR A 246 11.01 -21.69 -0.76
CA THR A 246 11.87 -20.93 -1.69
C THR A 246 13.02 -20.18 -1.00
N MET A 247 13.01 -20.10 0.33
CA MET A 247 14.05 -19.40 1.08
C MET A 247 15.11 -20.35 1.57
N ASP A 248 16.35 -20.00 1.30
CA ASP A 248 17.50 -20.51 2.05
C ASP A 248 17.28 -20.08 3.51
N THR A 249 17.30 -21.03 4.44
CA THR A 249 16.87 -20.87 5.84
C THR A 249 17.71 -19.87 6.66
N THR A 250 18.63 -19.16 6.03
CA THR A 250 19.52 -18.19 6.64
C THR A 250 19.07 -16.74 6.54
N ASP A 251 18.13 -16.41 5.63
CA ASP A 251 17.69 -15.04 5.40
C ASP A 251 16.53 -14.67 6.33
N GLN A 252 16.79 -13.70 7.19
CA GLN A 252 15.79 -13.17 8.10
C GLN A 252 14.76 -12.31 7.34
N LEU A 253 13.47 -12.58 7.56
CA LEU A 253 12.40 -11.69 7.09
C LEU A 253 12.49 -10.34 7.80
N CYS A 254 12.33 -9.28 7.04
CA CYS A 254 12.30 -7.93 7.56
C CYS A 254 11.21 -7.08 6.91
N TRP A 255 10.82 -6.04 7.60
CA TRP A 255 10.16 -4.89 7.02
C TRP A 255 11.20 -3.92 6.48
N GLY A 256 11.03 -3.46 5.26
CA GLY A 256 11.75 -2.33 4.72
C GLY A 256 10.80 -1.21 4.34
N ALA A 257 11.23 0.02 4.55
CA ALA A 257 10.46 1.19 4.21
C ALA A 257 11.36 2.24 3.55
N ALA A 258 10.85 2.92 2.53
CA ALA A 258 11.55 4.06 1.93
C ALA A 258 10.58 5.20 1.63
N VAL A 259 11.04 6.41 1.95
CA VAL A 259 10.38 7.66 1.57
C VAL A 259 10.94 8.12 0.25
N TYR A 260 10.07 8.25 -0.74
CA TYR A 260 10.38 8.74 -2.08
C TYR A 260 9.90 10.17 -2.23
N LEU A 261 10.76 11.01 -2.78
CA LEU A 261 10.42 12.38 -3.16
C LEU A 261 10.32 12.46 -4.69
N PRO A 262 9.29 13.11 -5.23
CA PRO A 262 9.26 13.42 -6.65
C PRO A 262 10.42 14.37 -6.96
N VAL A 263 11.23 13.99 -7.93
CA VAL A 263 12.28 14.86 -8.44
C VAL A 263 11.61 15.92 -9.32
N ASP A 264 11.79 17.19 -8.99
CA ASP A 264 11.30 18.28 -9.83
C ASP A 264 11.87 18.09 -11.24
N SER A 265 10.97 17.89 -12.22
CA SER A 265 11.35 17.94 -13.63
C SER A 265 11.76 19.37 -13.95
N GLN A 266 13.08 19.60 -13.96
CA GLN A 266 13.70 20.86 -14.41
C GLN A 266 13.36 21.14 -15.88
#